data_67d44709efd3e845766962892e91a34a
#
_entry.id   67d44709efd3e845766962892e91a34a
#
_cell.length_a   1.000
_cell.length_b   1.000
_cell.length_c   1.000
_cell.angle_alpha   90.00
_cell.angle_beta   90.00
_cell.angle_gamma   90.00
#
_symmetry.space_group_name_H-M   'P 1'
#
loop_
_entity.id
_entity.type
_entity.pdbx_description
1 polymer ?
#
loop_
_entity_poly.entity_id
_entity_poly.type
_entity_poly.pdbx_seq_one_letter_code
_entity_poly.pdbx_strand_id
1 'polypeptide(L)'
;MRNAVGRDIPEALLVDGKEVYQGKNYMDGKYIQKASPRTRRYEKPQESKIVESLVEALKQCGAKDGMTFSFHHHLRDGDYVVNMVMKAAIEELGLKDLTIAATSLGSAHDPIADYIEEGKVIGIQTSGIRGRMGEVVSAGKLKTPAIIRSHGGRPRAIEAGEVHIDIAFVAAPTSDCVGNCRGIGGKSNCGSLGYAMTDARYADHVVVVTDCLVDFPNMPASVEAIDVDAVVVVDSIGNPKKIASAAARISQNPRDLMMAENVAKVIASTPYFKDGFSFQTGVGGPSLAANLFLEKYMDERNIKMGWAIGGICGPMVELLKKGKVSKVIDVQDFDLDGVNSINQTPGHFEMSASQYANPANKGAFVNKLDFVVLAALEIDTGFNVNVLTGSDGVLRGAPGGHPDTAAGSKVCIIVTPLTRGRMATVCEKVVTVTTPGDCVDVLVTDYGIAVNPLRPDLIECLDKAGIPHVPIERLKDKAYSLVGTPDDLEWEDKVVAVLEARDGTILDVVRKIKPLSL
;
A
#
# COMPACT_ATOMS: atom_id res chain seq x y z
N MET A 1 0.49 27.15 -2.58
CA MET A 1 0.27 27.23 -1.10
C MET A 1 1.24 26.28 -0.39
N ARG A 2 1.88 26.72 0.70
CA ARG A 2 2.84 25.89 1.45
C ARG A 2 2.14 25.07 2.53
N ASN A 3 2.44 23.79 2.64
CA ASN A 3 1.83 22.86 3.61
C ASN A 3 2.69 22.65 4.87
N ALA A 4 2.22 21.87 5.84
CA ALA A 4 2.88 21.66 7.13
C ALA A 4 4.24 20.94 7.05
N VAL A 5 4.51 20.16 6.00
CA VAL A 5 5.81 19.53 5.74
C VAL A 5 6.73 20.39 4.84
N GLY A 6 6.36 21.66 4.62
CA GLY A 6 7.17 22.62 3.87
C GLY A 6 7.21 22.43 2.36
N ARG A 7 6.21 21.75 1.79
CA ARG A 7 6.06 21.57 0.33
C ARG A 7 5.19 22.66 -0.28
N ASP A 8 5.56 23.10 -1.47
CA ASP A 8 4.81 24.11 -2.23
C ASP A 8 3.84 23.41 -3.19
N ILE A 9 2.56 23.45 -2.85
CA ILE A 9 1.47 22.86 -3.60
C ILE A 9 0.87 23.90 -4.57
N PRO A 10 0.80 23.61 -5.87
CA PRO A 10 0.13 24.49 -6.84
C PRO A 10 -1.35 24.70 -6.50
N GLU A 11 -1.81 25.95 -6.50
CA GLU A 11 -3.20 26.30 -6.18
C GLU A 11 -4.20 25.65 -7.15
N ALA A 12 -3.80 25.45 -8.40
CA ALA A 12 -4.61 24.78 -9.41
C ALA A 12 -4.99 23.32 -9.05
N LEU A 13 -4.33 22.71 -8.06
CA LEU A 13 -4.66 21.36 -7.55
C LEU A 13 -5.66 21.39 -6.39
N LEU A 14 -5.96 22.57 -5.84
CA LEU A 14 -6.88 22.73 -4.70
C LEU A 14 -8.32 22.93 -5.19
N VAL A 15 -8.79 22.01 -6.03
CA VAL A 15 -10.15 21.99 -6.57
C VAL A 15 -11.07 21.12 -5.72
N ASP A 16 -12.36 21.31 -5.88
CA ASP A 16 -13.40 20.49 -5.21
C ASP A 16 -13.24 20.39 -3.67
N GLY A 17 -12.77 21.51 -3.06
CA GLY A 17 -12.59 21.57 -1.60
C GLY A 17 -11.35 20.86 -1.07
N LYS A 18 -10.42 20.48 -1.95
CA LYS A 18 -9.11 19.92 -1.52
C LYS A 18 -8.32 20.96 -0.74
N GLU A 19 -7.74 20.50 0.37
CA GLU A 19 -6.88 21.30 1.24
C GLU A 19 -5.43 20.77 1.18
N VAL A 20 -4.47 21.59 1.57
CA VAL A 20 -3.08 21.13 1.74
C VAL A 20 -2.92 20.46 3.09
N TYR A 21 -1.95 19.55 3.22
CA TYR A 21 -1.66 18.86 4.48
C TYR A 21 -1.27 19.85 5.61
N GLN A 22 -1.95 19.75 6.74
CA GLN A 22 -1.81 20.64 7.91
C GLN A 22 -1.29 19.91 9.16
N GLY A 23 -0.94 18.63 9.08
CA GLY A 23 -0.53 17.78 10.18
C GLY A 23 -1.43 16.57 10.37
N LYS A 24 -0.94 15.53 11.04
CA LYS A 24 -1.58 14.20 11.11
C LYS A 24 -2.98 14.19 11.73
N ASN A 25 -3.31 15.17 12.56
CA ASN A 25 -4.59 15.25 13.27
C ASN A 25 -5.50 16.39 12.76
N TYR A 26 -5.13 17.05 11.65
CA TYR A 26 -5.86 18.21 11.16
C TYR A 26 -7.33 17.92 10.82
N MET A 27 -7.59 16.72 10.28
CA MET A 27 -8.94 16.28 9.91
C MET A 27 -9.70 15.56 11.03
N ASP A 28 -9.10 15.41 12.22
CA ASP A 28 -9.75 14.75 13.35
C ASP A 28 -11.05 15.46 13.75
N GLY A 29 -12.12 14.67 13.91
CA GLY A 29 -13.45 15.17 14.25
C GLY A 29 -14.23 15.82 13.10
N LYS A 30 -13.63 16.03 11.93
CA LYS A 30 -14.37 16.49 10.74
C LYS A 30 -15.24 15.35 10.19
N TYR A 31 -16.43 15.70 9.77
CA TYR A 31 -17.36 14.74 9.16
C TYR A 31 -17.04 14.55 7.69
N ILE A 32 -17.16 13.30 7.24
CA ILE A 32 -17.13 12.93 5.82
C ILE A 32 -18.45 12.22 5.50
N GLN A 33 -19.09 12.61 4.42
CA GLN A 33 -20.27 11.92 3.91
C GLN A 33 -19.82 10.77 3.02
N LYS A 34 -20.34 9.55 3.29
CA LYS A 34 -20.12 8.41 2.41
C LYS A 34 -21.04 8.49 1.19
N ALA A 35 -20.53 8.15 0.03
CA ALA A 35 -21.29 7.99 -1.18
C ALA A 35 -22.27 6.82 -1.06
N SER A 36 -23.31 6.85 -1.87
CA SER A 36 -24.21 5.70 -2.05
C SER A 36 -23.86 5.00 -3.35
N PRO A 37 -23.52 3.70 -3.33
CA PRO A 37 -23.26 2.95 -4.55
C PRO A 37 -24.53 2.84 -5.39
N ARG A 38 -24.38 2.78 -6.69
CA ARG A 38 -25.49 2.49 -7.59
C ARG A 38 -25.91 1.04 -7.44
N THR A 39 -27.22 0.78 -7.53
CA THR A 39 -27.77 -0.55 -7.45
C THR A 39 -28.65 -0.84 -8.64
N ARG A 40 -28.60 -2.07 -9.16
CA ARG A 40 -29.57 -2.58 -10.12
C ARG A 40 -30.72 -3.22 -9.37
N ARG A 41 -31.94 -3.00 -9.86
CA ARG A 41 -33.10 -3.76 -9.45
C ARG A 41 -33.23 -5.01 -10.34
N TYR A 42 -33.25 -6.17 -9.71
CA TYR A 42 -33.53 -7.44 -10.37
C TYR A 42 -34.93 -7.89 -9.98
N GLU A 43 -35.77 -8.12 -10.97
CA GLU A 43 -37.16 -8.55 -10.77
C GLU A 43 -37.36 -10.05 -11.00
N LYS A 44 -36.37 -10.70 -11.61
CA LYS A 44 -36.42 -12.14 -11.91
C LYS A 44 -35.28 -12.86 -11.20
N PRO A 45 -35.49 -14.12 -10.80
CA PRO A 45 -34.42 -14.98 -10.30
C PRO A 45 -33.24 -15.03 -11.27
N GLN A 46 -32.03 -15.00 -10.73
CA GLN A 46 -30.80 -15.18 -11.49
C GLN A 46 -30.16 -16.50 -11.11
N GLU A 47 -30.15 -17.44 -12.05
CA GLU A 47 -29.53 -18.76 -11.88
C GLU A 47 -28.01 -18.71 -12.06
N SER A 48 -27.52 -17.79 -12.91
CA SER A 48 -26.09 -17.63 -13.20
C SER A 48 -25.79 -16.21 -13.68
N LYS A 49 -24.59 -15.72 -13.33
CA LYS A 49 -24.02 -14.46 -13.84
C LYS A 49 -22.80 -14.70 -14.75
N ILE A 50 -22.58 -15.94 -15.15
CA ILE A 50 -21.47 -16.29 -16.05
C ILE A 50 -21.74 -15.68 -17.43
N VAL A 51 -20.73 -14.98 -17.95
CA VAL A 51 -20.70 -14.44 -19.31
C VAL A 51 -19.52 -15.04 -20.08
N GLU A 52 -19.65 -15.08 -21.41
CA GLU A 52 -18.77 -15.84 -22.29
C GLU A 52 -17.33 -15.30 -22.32
N SER A 53 -17.18 -13.97 -22.21
CA SER A 53 -15.86 -13.32 -22.35
C SER A 53 -15.79 -11.97 -21.64
N LEU A 54 -14.56 -11.42 -21.51
CA LEU A 54 -14.33 -10.07 -21.00
C LEU A 54 -14.97 -9.01 -21.88
N VAL A 55 -14.98 -9.20 -23.20
CA VAL A 55 -15.64 -8.29 -24.15
C VAL A 55 -17.14 -8.25 -23.88
N GLU A 56 -17.76 -9.40 -23.68
CA GLU A 56 -19.20 -9.48 -23.40
C GLU A 56 -19.55 -8.90 -22.03
N ALA A 57 -18.71 -9.12 -21.01
CA ALA A 57 -18.86 -8.49 -19.71
C ALA A 57 -18.74 -6.95 -19.81
N LEU A 58 -17.77 -6.44 -20.55
CA LEU A 58 -17.61 -5.00 -20.79
C LEU A 58 -18.84 -4.39 -21.48
N LYS A 59 -19.37 -5.05 -22.52
CA LYS A 59 -20.61 -4.62 -23.20
C LYS A 59 -21.81 -4.63 -22.27
N GLN A 60 -21.98 -5.72 -21.48
CA GLN A 60 -23.07 -5.84 -20.52
C GLN A 60 -23.01 -4.73 -19.45
N CYS A 61 -21.82 -4.34 -19.00
CA CYS A 61 -21.61 -3.22 -18.08
C CYS A 61 -21.71 -1.85 -18.76
N GLY A 62 -21.94 -1.79 -20.08
CA GLY A 62 -22.05 -0.54 -20.83
C GLY A 62 -20.73 0.23 -20.91
N ALA A 63 -19.62 -0.48 -21.02
CA ALA A 63 -18.28 0.12 -21.10
C ALA A 63 -18.17 1.11 -22.26
N LYS A 64 -17.63 2.28 -22.00
CA LYS A 64 -17.48 3.39 -22.97
C LYS A 64 -16.24 4.23 -22.67
N ASP A 65 -15.91 5.12 -23.61
CA ASP A 65 -14.82 6.10 -23.46
C ASP A 65 -14.94 6.90 -22.15
N GLY A 66 -13.82 7.22 -21.53
CA GLY A 66 -13.73 8.06 -20.34
C GLY A 66 -14.01 7.34 -19.01
N MET A 67 -14.35 6.06 -19.03
CA MET A 67 -14.65 5.30 -17.80
C MET A 67 -13.40 5.02 -16.97
N THR A 68 -13.64 4.85 -15.67
CA THR A 68 -12.66 4.42 -14.67
C THR A 68 -12.82 2.93 -14.38
N PHE A 69 -11.77 2.16 -14.66
CA PHE A 69 -11.69 0.74 -14.35
C PHE A 69 -10.82 0.51 -13.11
N SER A 70 -11.30 -0.30 -12.17
CA SER A 70 -10.52 -0.60 -10.97
C SER A 70 -9.98 -2.01 -10.96
N PHE A 71 -8.79 -2.16 -10.34
CA PHE A 71 -8.02 -3.39 -10.27
C PHE A 71 -7.31 -3.54 -8.93
N HIS A 72 -6.87 -4.78 -8.64
CA HIS A 72 -6.21 -5.14 -7.38
C HIS A 72 -4.95 -5.96 -7.65
N HIS A 73 -3.93 -5.79 -6.80
CA HIS A 73 -2.62 -6.40 -6.99
C HIS A 73 -2.36 -7.60 -6.07
N HIS A 74 -3.37 -8.42 -5.78
CA HIS A 74 -3.20 -9.58 -4.87
C HIS A 74 -2.21 -10.61 -5.43
N LEU A 75 -2.19 -10.83 -6.75
CA LEU A 75 -1.21 -11.66 -7.43
C LEU A 75 0.14 -10.95 -7.70
N ARG A 76 0.24 -9.65 -7.38
CA ARG A 76 1.46 -8.83 -7.51
C ARG A 76 2.07 -8.89 -8.93
N ASP A 77 3.36 -9.25 -9.04
CA ASP A 77 4.03 -9.38 -10.34
C ASP A 77 3.57 -10.61 -11.14
N GLY A 78 2.65 -11.38 -10.60
CA GLY A 78 1.99 -12.51 -11.24
C GLY A 78 0.60 -12.20 -11.81
N ASP A 79 0.10 -10.97 -11.70
CA ASP A 79 -1.23 -10.62 -12.22
C ASP A 79 -1.29 -10.62 -13.76
N TYR A 80 -2.40 -11.14 -14.30
CA TYR A 80 -2.70 -11.13 -15.73
C TYR A 80 -3.96 -10.32 -16.05
N VAL A 81 -4.84 -10.09 -15.05
CA VAL A 81 -6.20 -9.57 -15.28
C VAL A 81 -6.18 -8.13 -15.79
N VAL A 82 -5.31 -7.27 -15.25
CA VAL A 82 -5.21 -5.87 -15.73
C VAL A 82 -4.94 -5.83 -17.23
N ASN A 83 -3.93 -6.57 -17.69
CA ASN A 83 -3.55 -6.57 -19.11
C ASN A 83 -4.64 -7.19 -20.00
N MET A 84 -5.30 -8.29 -19.55
CA MET A 84 -6.39 -8.92 -20.30
C MET A 84 -7.58 -7.99 -20.49
N VAL A 85 -8.00 -7.32 -19.41
CA VAL A 85 -9.14 -6.39 -19.45
C VAL A 85 -8.82 -5.17 -20.31
N MET A 86 -7.64 -4.55 -20.10
CA MET A 86 -7.26 -3.37 -20.87
C MET A 86 -7.08 -3.68 -22.35
N LYS A 87 -6.58 -4.86 -22.69
CA LYS A 87 -6.54 -5.34 -24.07
C LYS A 87 -7.93 -5.48 -24.67
N ALA A 88 -8.84 -6.18 -23.99
CA ALA A 88 -10.22 -6.33 -24.45
C ALA A 88 -10.93 -4.97 -24.64
N ALA A 89 -10.73 -4.04 -23.69
CA ALA A 89 -11.32 -2.72 -23.77
C ALA A 89 -10.75 -1.86 -24.91
N ILE A 90 -9.43 -1.82 -25.06
CA ILE A 90 -8.76 -0.91 -26.00
C ILE A 90 -8.62 -1.50 -27.39
N GLU A 91 -8.13 -2.75 -27.50
CA GLU A 91 -7.84 -3.36 -28.81
C GLU A 91 -9.08 -3.97 -29.46
N GLU A 92 -10.00 -4.58 -28.67
CA GLU A 92 -11.18 -5.27 -29.23
C GLU A 92 -12.41 -4.36 -29.29
N LEU A 93 -12.64 -3.49 -28.26
CA LEU A 93 -13.77 -2.58 -28.25
C LEU A 93 -13.42 -1.15 -28.72
N GLY A 94 -12.13 -0.82 -28.89
CA GLY A 94 -11.68 0.49 -29.37
C GLY A 94 -11.86 1.62 -28.36
N LEU A 95 -12.00 1.30 -27.06
CA LEU A 95 -12.21 2.31 -26.02
C LEU A 95 -10.96 3.16 -25.80
N LYS A 96 -11.16 4.40 -25.39
CA LYS A 96 -10.12 5.41 -25.16
C LYS A 96 -10.47 6.32 -23.99
N ASP A 97 -9.51 7.20 -23.65
CA ASP A 97 -9.63 8.16 -22.54
C ASP A 97 -9.91 7.47 -21.18
N LEU A 98 -9.45 6.23 -21.02
CA LEU A 98 -9.70 5.42 -19.81
C LEU A 98 -8.84 5.90 -18.63
N THR A 99 -9.40 5.76 -17.42
CA THR A 99 -8.67 5.93 -16.16
C THR A 99 -8.52 4.58 -15.45
N ILE A 100 -7.32 4.28 -14.95
CA ILE A 100 -7.04 3.09 -14.16
C ILE A 100 -6.99 3.47 -12.68
N ALA A 101 -7.89 2.89 -11.87
CA ALA A 101 -7.92 3.00 -10.41
C ALA A 101 -7.43 1.70 -9.78
N ALA A 102 -6.11 1.52 -9.68
CA ALA A 102 -5.52 0.28 -9.17
C ALA A 102 -4.91 0.44 -7.79
N THR A 103 -4.93 -0.63 -6.98
CA THR A 103 -4.30 -0.61 -5.65
C THR A 103 -2.78 -0.55 -5.70
N SER A 104 -2.15 -1.09 -6.76
CA SER A 104 -0.75 -0.87 -7.11
C SER A 104 -0.50 -1.37 -8.54
N LEU A 105 0.43 -0.74 -9.24
CA LEU A 105 0.85 -1.11 -10.59
C LEU A 105 2.35 -1.43 -10.58
N GLY A 106 2.70 -2.64 -11.00
CA GLY A 106 4.06 -3.15 -11.03
C GLY A 106 4.51 -3.53 -12.44
N SER A 107 5.67 -4.17 -12.56
CA SER A 107 6.26 -4.60 -13.84
C SER A 107 5.38 -5.58 -14.63
N ALA A 108 4.51 -6.35 -13.96
CA ALA A 108 3.51 -7.19 -14.65
C ALA A 108 2.59 -6.38 -15.58
N HIS A 109 2.41 -5.10 -15.30
CA HIS A 109 1.52 -4.19 -16.02
C HIS A 109 2.25 -3.25 -16.99
N ASP A 110 3.53 -3.48 -17.26
CA ASP A 110 4.33 -2.67 -18.20
C ASP A 110 3.70 -2.49 -19.60
N PRO A 111 2.93 -3.45 -20.17
CA PRO A 111 2.20 -3.22 -21.43
C PRO A 111 1.25 -2.03 -21.42
N ILE A 112 0.72 -1.63 -20.25
CA ILE A 112 -0.16 -0.46 -20.11
C ILE A 112 0.58 0.85 -20.48
N ALA A 113 1.90 0.89 -20.37
CA ALA A 113 2.70 2.04 -20.76
C ALA A 113 2.50 2.42 -22.24
N ASP A 114 2.30 1.45 -23.13
CA ASP A 114 2.02 1.70 -24.54
C ASP A 114 0.69 2.44 -24.70
N TYR A 115 -0.35 2.02 -23.98
CA TYR A 115 -1.66 2.70 -24.01
C TYR A 115 -1.63 4.12 -23.42
N ILE A 116 -0.71 4.40 -22.48
CA ILE A 116 -0.47 5.77 -21.99
C ILE A 116 0.20 6.60 -23.09
N GLU A 117 1.22 6.07 -23.74
CA GLU A 117 1.95 6.75 -24.82
C GLU A 117 1.04 7.02 -26.04
N GLU A 118 0.10 6.12 -26.31
CA GLU A 118 -0.93 6.28 -27.34
C GLU A 118 -2.10 7.19 -26.94
N GLY A 119 -2.15 7.64 -25.68
CA GLY A 119 -3.23 8.46 -25.14
C GLY A 119 -4.57 7.73 -24.96
N LYS A 120 -4.57 6.41 -24.91
CA LYS A 120 -5.76 5.58 -24.64
C LYS A 120 -6.07 5.53 -23.14
N VAL A 121 -5.02 5.51 -22.30
CA VAL A 121 -5.09 5.66 -20.86
C VAL A 121 -4.63 7.08 -20.51
N ILE A 122 -5.52 7.87 -19.93
CA ILE A 122 -5.29 9.29 -19.65
C ILE A 122 -5.12 9.61 -18.17
N GLY A 123 -5.53 8.72 -17.28
CA GLY A 123 -5.48 8.91 -15.83
C GLY A 123 -5.06 7.64 -15.09
N ILE A 124 -4.33 7.80 -14.00
CA ILE A 124 -3.97 6.73 -13.07
C ILE A 124 -4.25 7.20 -11.64
N GLN A 125 -4.93 6.37 -10.86
CA GLN A 125 -5.14 6.54 -9.42
C GLN A 125 -4.67 5.26 -8.72
N THR A 126 -3.61 5.35 -7.90
CA THR A 126 -2.96 4.15 -7.37
C THR A 126 -2.28 4.41 -6.03
N SER A 127 -1.94 3.35 -5.30
CA SER A 127 -1.08 3.44 -4.10
C SER A 127 0.40 3.18 -4.43
N GLY A 128 0.74 2.94 -5.68
CA GLY A 128 2.12 2.76 -6.10
C GLY A 128 2.25 2.45 -7.58
N ILE A 129 3.38 2.86 -8.14
CA ILE A 129 3.69 2.68 -9.55
C ILE A 129 5.17 2.39 -9.72
N ARG A 130 5.50 1.39 -10.53
CA ARG A 130 6.86 0.91 -10.75
C ARG A 130 7.04 0.50 -12.22
N GLY A 131 8.29 0.15 -12.57
CA GLY A 131 8.63 -0.33 -13.89
C GLY A 131 8.46 0.73 -14.96
N ARG A 132 8.25 0.30 -16.20
CA ARG A 132 8.11 1.17 -17.37
C ARG A 132 6.98 2.20 -17.21
N MET A 133 5.87 1.83 -16.56
CA MET A 133 4.80 2.79 -16.30
C MET A 133 5.25 3.96 -15.42
N GLY A 134 6.05 3.69 -14.37
CA GLY A 134 6.61 4.74 -13.54
C GLY A 134 7.49 5.70 -14.34
N GLU A 135 8.28 5.17 -15.27
CA GLU A 135 9.12 5.96 -16.18
C GLU A 135 8.29 6.83 -17.13
N VAL A 136 7.28 6.24 -17.77
CA VAL A 136 6.39 6.94 -18.71
C VAL A 136 5.60 8.06 -18.02
N VAL A 137 5.07 7.80 -16.81
CA VAL A 137 4.38 8.82 -16.01
C VAL A 137 5.35 9.92 -15.58
N SER A 138 6.56 9.57 -15.10
CA SER A 138 7.59 10.55 -14.70
C SER A 138 8.06 11.40 -15.87
N ALA A 139 8.07 10.84 -17.09
CA ALA A 139 8.35 11.58 -18.33
C ALA A 139 7.19 12.53 -18.75
N GLY A 140 6.09 12.53 -18.01
CA GLY A 140 4.95 13.41 -18.24
C GLY A 140 4.09 13.03 -19.46
N LYS A 141 4.03 11.73 -19.79
CA LYS A 141 3.24 11.22 -20.94
C LYS A 141 1.75 11.05 -20.59
N LEU A 142 1.42 10.91 -19.31
CA LEU A 142 0.03 10.85 -18.89
C LEU A 142 -0.64 12.23 -19.06
N LYS A 143 -1.90 12.24 -19.52
CA LYS A 143 -2.65 13.48 -19.81
C LYS A 143 -2.96 14.26 -18.53
N THR A 144 -3.35 13.54 -17.44
CA THR A 144 -3.58 14.14 -16.13
C THR A 144 -2.49 13.64 -15.16
N PRO A 145 -2.12 14.40 -14.11
CA PRO A 145 -1.22 13.89 -13.10
C PRO A 145 -1.75 12.59 -12.47
N ALA A 146 -0.87 11.62 -12.23
CA ALA A 146 -1.24 10.44 -11.48
C ALA A 146 -1.59 10.82 -10.03
N ILE A 147 -2.64 10.24 -9.46
CA ILE A 147 -3.00 10.47 -8.06
C ILE A 147 -2.51 9.28 -7.22
N ILE A 148 -1.63 9.57 -6.27
CA ILE A 148 -1.05 8.56 -5.38
C ILE A 148 -1.69 8.68 -4.00
N ARG A 149 -2.36 7.61 -3.56
CA ARG A 149 -3.01 7.50 -2.25
C ARG A 149 -2.47 6.33 -1.46
N SER A 150 -2.50 6.43 -0.13
CA SER A 150 -2.22 5.28 0.72
C SER A 150 -3.29 4.18 0.61
N HIS A 151 -3.00 3.01 1.18
CA HIS A 151 -3.98 1.92 1.23
C HIS A 151 -5.23 2.26 2.05
N GLY A 152 -5.14 3.18 3.02
CA GLY A 152 -6.30 3.72 3.74
C GLY A 152 -6.94 4.91 3.07
N GLY A 153 -6.14 5.76 2.43
CA GLY A 153 -6.61 6.94 1.69
C GLY A 153 -7.42 6.58 0.43
N ARG A 154 -7.07 5.46 -0.24
CA ARG A 154 -7.81 4.99 -1.42
C ARG A 154 -9.25 4.58 -1.10
N PRO A 155 -9.53 3.64 -0.17
CA PRO A 155 -10.91 3.33 0.22
C PRO A 155 -11.64 4.53 0.82
N ARG A 156 -10.97 5.43 1.55
CA ARG A 156 -11.56 6.69 1.99
C ARG A 156 -12.10 7.49 0.80
N ALA A 157 -11.27 7.68 -0.24
CA ALA A 157 -11.65 8.47 -1.41
C ALA A 157 -12.80 7.82 -2.22
N ILE A 158 -12.82 6.49 -2.32
CA ILE A 158 -13.91 5.73 -2.95
C ILE A 158 -15.20 5.89 -2.15
N GLU A 159 -15.15 5.64 -0.83
CA GLU A 159 -16.31 5.75 0.04
C GLU A 159 -16.84 7.18 0.16
N ALA A 160 -15.99 8.20 -0.02
CA ALA A 160 -16.37 9.61 -0.07
C ALA A 160 -16.93 10.06 -1.43
N GLY A 161 -16.83 9.22 -2.47
CA GLY A 161 -17.25 9.57 -3.82
C GLY A 161 -16.24 10.45 -4.59
N GLU A 162 -15.05 10.68 -4.03
CA GLU A 162 -13.98 11.41 -4.72
C GLU A 162 -13.35 10.57 -5.86
N VAL A 163 -13.41 9.25 -5.72
CA VAL A 163 -13.04 8.28 -6.76
C VAL A 163 -14.30 7.53 -7.15
N HIS A 164 -14.79 7.83 -8.35
CA HIS A 164 -15.86 7.06 -8.97
C HIS A 164 -15.28 5.91 -9.76
N ILE A 165 -15.79 4.70 -9.55
CA ILE A 165 -15.42 3.48 -10.27
C ILE A 165 -16.61 3.05 -11.11
N ASP A 166 -16.46 3.09 -12.44
CA ASP A 166 -17.50 2.63 -13.36
C ASP A 166 -17.57 1.10 -13.37
N ILE A 167 -16.41 0.42 -13.50
CA ILE A 167 -16.34 -1.05 -13.50
C ILE A 167 -15.18 -1.51 -12.61
N ALA A 168 -15.47 -2.33 -11.61
CA ALA A 168 -14.47 -3.01 -10.80
C ALA A 168 -14.23 -4.42 -11.32
N PHE A 169 -12.97 -4.77 -11.61
CA PHE A 169 -12.56 -6.11 -11.99
C PHE A 169 -11.89 -6.79 -10.81
N VAL A 170 -12.50 -7.87 -10.33
CA VAL A 170 -12.02 -8.64 -9.18
C VAL A 170 -11.38 -9.94 -9.68
N ALA A 171 -10.05 -10.01 -9.65
CA ALA A 171 -9.31 -11.23 -9.93
C ALA A 171 -9.45 -12.18 -8.74
N ALA A 172 -10.26 -13.23 -8.87
CA ALA A 172 -10.55 -14.16 -7.78
C ALA A 172 -10.17 -15.60 -8.14
N PRO A 173 -9.28 -16.23 -7.33
CA PRO A 173 -8.90 -17.65 -7.50
C PRO A 173 -10.05 -18.63 -7.54
N THR A 174 -11.17 -18.33 -6.85
CA THR A 174 -12.40 -19.13 -6.90
C THR A 174 -13.62 -18.23 -6.93
N SER A 175 -14.63 -18.62 -7.73
CA SER A 175 -15.96 -18.00 -7.75
C SER A 175 -17.02 -19.06 -7.98
N ASP A 176 -18.24 -18.86 -7.47
CA ASP A 176 -19.39 -19.61 -7.91
C ASP A 176 -20.11 -18.91 -9.09
N CYS A 177 -21.15 -19.55 -9.61
CA CYS A 177 -21.86 -19.08 -10.80
C CYS A 177 -22.63 -17.76 -10.61
N VAL A 178 -22.84 -17.30 -9.37
CA VAL A 178 -23.51 -16.02 -9.07
C VAL A 178 -22.55 -14.95 -8.55
N GLY A 179 -21.25 -15.28 -8.40
CA GLY A 179 -20.20 -14.32 -8.11
C GLY A 179 -19.76 -14.22 -6.65
N ASN A 180 -20.18 -15.13 -5.74
CA ASN A 180 -19.49 -15.21 -4.46
C ASN A 180 -18.06 -15.66 -4.71
N CYS A 181 -17.08 -14.82 -4.40
CA CYS A 181 -15.70 -15.11 -4.74
C CYS A 181 -14.74 -14.96 -3.56
N ARG A 182 -13.62 -15.68 -3.64
CA ARG A 182 -12.61 -15.75 -2.60
C ARG A 182 -11.21 -15.73 -3.21
N GLY A 183 -10.27 -15.17 -2.44
CA GLY A 183 -8.84 -15.24 -2.77
C GLY A 183 -8.20 -16.59 -2.47
N ILE A 184 -8.95 -17.54 -1.92
CA ILE A 184 -8.49 -18.82 -1.42
C ILE A 184 -8.97 -19.95 -2.33
N GLY A 185 -8.12 -20.96 -2.49
CA GLY A 185 -8.40 -22.13 -3.34
C GLY A 185 -7.99 -21.93 -4.78
N GLY A 186 -8.31 -22.94 -5.62
CA GLY A 186 -7.93 -22.91 -7.02
C GLY A 186 -6.42 -22.91 -7.28
N LYS A 187 -6.05 -22.85 -8.57
CA LYS A 187 -4.64 -22.85 -8.98
C LYS A 187 -3.93 -21.51 -8.81
N SER A 188 -4.69 -20.43 -8.73
CA SER A 188 -4.19 -19.05 -8.58
C SER A 188 -4.41 -18.50 -7.16
N ASN A 189 -4.45 -19.37 -6.14
CA ASN A 189 -4.61 -18.99 -4.74
C ASN A 189 -3.72 -17.78 -4.38
N CYS A 190 -4.32 -16.69 -3.89
CA CYS A 190 -3.63 -15.45 -3.57
C CYS A 190 -3.87 -14.93 -2.14
N GLY A 191 -4.66 -15.66 -1.34
CA GLY A 191 -4.95 -15.30 0.04
C GLY A 191 -6.07 -14.26 0.17
N SER A 192 -5.85 -13.20 0.92
CA SER A 192 -6.85 -12.14 1.16
C SER A 192 -7.17 -11.33 -0.10
N LEU A 193 -8.46 -11.01 -0.32
CA LEU A 193 -8.93 -10.05 -1.32
C LEU A 193 -9.29 -8.68 -0.70
N GLY A 194 -8.67 -8.33 0.42
CA GLY A 194 -9.04 -7.17 1.22
C GLY A 194 -9.11 -5.83 0.46
N TYR A 195 -8.29 -5.64 -0.57
CA TYR A 195 -8.35 -4.43 -1.38
C TYR A 195 -9.53 -4.40 -2.36
N ALA A 196 -10.03 -5.55 -2.80
CA ALA A 196 -11.13 -5.64 -3.74
C ALA A 196 -12.48 -5.29 -3.11
N MET A 197 -12.64 -5.52 -1.80
CA MET A 197 -13.92 -5.43 -1.10
C MET A 197 -14.56 -4.03 -1.18
N THR A 198 -13.76 -2.97 -1.04
CA THR A 198 -14.29 -1.60 -1.12
C THR A 198 -14.71 -1.24 -2.54
N ASP A 199 -13.88 -1.62 -3.52
CA ASP A 199 -14.16 -1.35 -4.92
C ASP A 199 -15.44 -2.05 -5.37
N ALA A 200 -15.58 -3.34 -5.06
CA ALA A 200 -16.77 -4.11 -5.36
C ALA A 200 -18.04 -3.51 -4.73
N ARG A 201 -17.94 -2.98 -3.51
CA ARG A 201 -19.08 -2.36 -2.80
C ARG A 201 -19.53 -1.04 -3.41
N TYR A 202 -18.60 -0.24 -3.98
CA TYR A 202 -18.86 1.15 -4.39
C TYR A 202 -18.78 1.39 -5.90
N ALA A 203 -18.37 0.41 -6.71
CA ALA A 203 -18.40 0.50 -8.16
C ALA A 203 -19.84 0.46 -8.71
N ASP A 204 -20.06 1.08 -9.88
CA ASP A 204 -21.34 0.97 -10.59
C ASP A 204 -21.58 -0.46 -11.10
N HIS A 205 -20.50 -1.14 -11.52
CA HIS A 205 -20.52 -2.53 -11.98
C HIS A 205 -19.33 -3.31 -11.43
N VAL A 206 -19.53 -4.60 -11.19
CA VAL A 206 -18.49 -5.51 -10.70
C VAL A 206 -18.43 -6.77 -11.57
N VAL A 207 -17.25 -7.02 -12.11
CA VAL A 207 -16.94 -8.21 -12.91
C VAL A 207 -15.93 -9.06 -12.16
N VAL A 208 -16.33 -10.26 -11.74
CA VAL A 208 -15.39 -11.24 -11.19
C VAL A 208 -14.73 -11.98 -12.36
N VAL A 209 -13.39 -11.99 -12.36
CA VAL A 209 -12.57 -12.77 -13.29
C VAL A 209 -11.95 -13.90 -12.51
N THR A 210 -12.28 -15.14 -12.87
CA THR A 210 -11.81 -16.33 -12.16
C THR A 210 -11.24 -17.38 -13.11
N ASP A 211 -10.34 -18.21 -12.60
CA ASP A 211 -9.84 -19.38 -13.32
C ASP A 211 -10.21 -20.73 -12.66
N CYS A 212 -11.14 -20.66 -11.68
CA CYS A 212 -11.69 -21.84 -11.03
C CYS A 212 -13.14 -21.58 -10.58
N LEU A 213 -14.08 -22.08 -11.37
CA LEU A 213 -15.49 -22.09 -10.98
C LEU A 213 -15.73 -23.22 -9.97
N VAL A 214 -16.42 -22.92 -8.88
CA VAL A 214 -16.76 -23.87 -7.81
C VAL A 214 -18.26 -23.93 -7.58
N ASP A 215 -18.72 -24.95 -6.86
CA ASP A 215 -20.13 -25.12 -6.54
C ASP A 215 -20.65 -23.97 -5.66
N PHE A 216 -21.90 -23.57 -5.91
CA PHE A 216 -22.63 -22.61 -5.08
C PHE A 216 -23.07 -23.27 -3.76
N PRO A 217 -22.94 -22.55 -2.62
CA PRO A 217 -22.38 -21.23 -2.41
C PRO A 217 -20.88 -21.27 -2.05
N ASN A 218 -20.07 -20.39 -2.67
CA ASN A 218 -18.64 -20.22 -2.32
C ASN A 218 -18.48 -19.32 -1.09
N MET A 219 -18.70 -19.88 0.09
CA MET A 219 -18.76 -19.13 1.35
C MET A 219 -17.71 -19.61 2.38
N PRO A 220 -17.29 -18.73 3.31
CA PRO A 220 -17.57 -17.28 3.37
C PRO A 220 -16.91 -16.55 2.20
N ALA A 221 -17.62 -15.64 1.57
CA ALA A 221 -17.11 -14.91 0.42
C ALA A 221 -16.30 -13.68 0.85
N SER A 222 -15.19 -13.39 0.15
CA SER A 222 -14.46 -12.12 0.28
C SER A 222 -15.22 -10.97 -0.41
N VAL A 223 -15.80 -11.27 -1.57
CA VAL A 223 -16.78 -10.41 -2.26
C VAL A 223 -18.04 -11.23 -2.48
N GLU A 224 -19.16 -10.69 -2.02
CA GLU A 224 -20.46 -11.36 -2.05
C GLU A 224 -21.18 -11.16 -3.39
N ALA A 225 -21.95 -12.14 -3.80
CA ALA A 225 -22.74 -12.09 -5.03
C ALA A 225 -23.68 -10.88 -5.15
N ILE A 226 -24.06 -10.27 -4.03
CA ILE A 226 -24.91 -9.09 -4.00
C ILE A 226 -24.26 -7.85 -4.63
N ASP A 227 -22.95 -7.82 -4.69
CA ASP A 227 -22.18 -6.73 -5.28
C ASP A 227 -21.72 -7.03 -6.72
N VAL A 228 -21.92 -8.26 -7.24
CA VAL A 228 -21.36 -8.74 -8.51
C VAL A 228 -22.39 -8.70 -9.64
N ASP A 229 -22.02 -8.16 -10.80
CA ASP A 229 -22.86 -8.11 -12.00
C ASP A 229 -22.58 -9.28 -12.96
N ALA A 230 -21.31 -9.66 -13.12
CA ALA A 230 -20.90 -10.70 -14.07
C ALA A 230 -19.73 -11.54 -13.56
N VAL A 231 -19.64 -12.78 -14.02
CA VAL A 231 -18.53 -13.69 -13.77
C VAL A 231 -17.93 -14.12 -15.11
N VAL A 232 -16.64 -13.91 -15.31
CA VAL A 232 -15.90 -14.37 -16.49
C VAL A 232 -14.92 -15.45 -16.07
N VAL A 233 -15.03 -16.62 -16.71
CA VAL A 233 -14.09 -17.73 -16.49
C VAL A 233 -12.99 -17.66 -17.54
N VAL A 234 -11.74 -17.62 -17.10
CA VAL A 234 -10.56 -17.54 -17.97
C VAL A 234 -9.60 -18.70 -17.67
N ASP A 235 -8.65 -18.96 -18.59
CA ASP A 235 -7.67 -20.03 -18.39
C ASP A 235 -6.79 -19.79 -17.18
N SER A 236 -6.39 -18.55 -16.91
CA SER A 236 -5.57 -18.17 -15.75
C SER A 236 -5.72 -16.69 -15.44
N ILE A 237 -5.93 -16.36 -14.17
CA ILE A 237 -5.90 -14.97 -13.67
C ILE A 237 -4.49 -14.52 -13.29
N GLY A 238 -3.52 -15.45 -13.19
CA GLY A 238 -2.15 -15.11 -12.87
C GLY A 238 -1.32 -16.26 -12.33
N ASN A 239 -0.10 -15.94 -11.91
CA ASN A 239 0.87 -16.88 -11.37
C ASN A 239 1.15 -16.61 -9.89
N PRO A 240 0.61 -17.40 -8.94
CA PRO A 240 0.78 -17.17 -7.50
C PRO A 240 2.23 -17.29 -7.02
N LYS A 241 3.12 -17.98 -7.75
CA LYS A 241 4.55 -18.07 -7.43
C LYS A 241 5.27 -16.71 -7.49
N LYS A 242 4.67 -15.72 -8.17
CA LYS A 242 5.19 -14.35 -8.26
C LYS A 242 4.61 -13.39 -7.21
N ILE A 243 3.80 -13.88 -6.29
CA ILE A 243 3.35 -13.11 -5.11
C ILE A 243 4.56 -12.77 -4.24
N ALA A 244 5.42 -13.76 -3.99
CA ALA A 244 6.63 -13.56 -3.21
C ALA A 244 7.62 -12.67 -3.94
N SER A 245 7.98 -11.54 -3.31
CA SER A 245 9.11 -10.72 -3.76
C SER A 245 10.38 -11.10 -3.01
N ALA A 246 11.55 -10.76 -3.59
CA ALA A 246 12.83 -10.93 -2.90
C ALA A 246 12.90 -10.15 -1.57
N ALA A 247 12.11 -9.08 -1.43
CA ALA A 247 12.03 -8.28 -0.22
C ALA A 247 11.25 -8.99 0.93
N ALA A 248 10.39 -9.97 0.63
CA ALA A 248 9.60 -10.72 1.62
C ALA A 248 10.40 -11.85 2.29
N ARG A 249 11.70 -11.66 2.49
CA ARG A 249 12.59 -12.64 3.15
C ARG A 249 13.33 -11.98 4.30
N ILE A 250 13.51 -12.75 5.39
CA ILE A 250 14.39 -12.35 6.50
C ILE A 250 15.81 -12.23 5.96
N SER A 251 16.43 -11.06 6.17
CA SER A 251 17.82 -10.84 5.79
C SER A 251 18.76 -11.71 6.62
N GLN A 252 19.78 -12.26 5.97
CA GLN A 252 20.90 -12.96 6.61
C GLN A 252 22.13 -12.06 6.73
N ASN A 253 22.05 -10.81 6.28
CA ASN A 253 23.15 -9.86 6.35
C ASN A 253 23.36 -9.41 7.82
N PRO A 254 24.58 -9.55 8.39
CA PRO A 254 24.85 -9.15 9.77
C PRO A 254 24.48 -7.70 10.09
N ARG A 255 24.64 -6.78 9.12
CA ARG A 255 24.24 -5.38 9.26
C ARG A 255 22.72 -5.24 9.47
N ASP A 256 21.94 -5.93 8.68
CA ASP A 256 20.48 -5.90 8.77
C ASP A 256 19.99 -6.56 10.07
N LEU A 257 20.63 -7.65 10.50
CA LEU A 257 20.32 -8.31 11.78
C LEU A 257 20.63 -7.42 12.98
N MET A 258 21.74 -6.68 12.94
CA MET A 258 22.08 -5.70 13.98
C MET A 258 21.02 -4.57 14.07
N MET A 259 20.57 -4.03 12.93
CA MET A 259 19.49 -3.05 12.91
C MET A 259 18.19 -3.64 13.45
N ALA A 260 17.84 -4.86 13.06
CA ALA A 260 16.66 -5.56 13.56
C ALA A 260 16.70 -5.80 15.09
N GLU A 261 17.86 -6.15 15.63
CA GLU A 261 18.05 -6.27 17.08
C GLU A 261 17.86 -4.93 17.78
N ASN A 262 18.40 -3.84 17.22
CA ASN A 262 18.22 -2.50 17.77
C ASN A 262 16.76 -2.05 17.73
N VAL A 263 16.00 -2.38 16.67
CA VAL A 263 14.54 -2.16 16.61
C VAL A 263 13.85 -2.90 17.77
N ALA A 264 14.17 -4.15 18.00
CA ALA A 264 13.57 -4.93 19.10
C ALA A 264 13.93 -4.35 20.48
N LYS A 265 15.17 -3.85 20.68
CA LYS A 265 15.58 -3.14 21.91
C LYS A 265 14.76 -1.87 22.14
N VAL A 266 14.57 -1.06 21.09
CA VAL A 266 13.73 0.15 21.16
C VAL A 266 12.30 -0.22 21.56
N ILE A 267 11.67 -1.18 20.89
CA ILE A 267 10.33 -1.64 21.23
C ILE A 267 10.25 -2.12 22.68
N ALA A 268 11.19 -2.96 23.11
CA ALA A 268 11.23 -3.51 24.46
C ALA A 268 11.47 -2.47 25.55
N SER A 269 12.05 -1.32 25.24
CA SER A 269 12.26 -0.22 26.19
C SER A 269 11.00 0.59 26.49
N THR A 270 9.97 0.49 25.66
CA THR A 270 8.75 1.29 25.79
C THR A 270 7.72 0.67 26.73
N PRO A 271 6.82 1.47 27.35
CA PRO A 271 5.74 0.96 28.19
C PRO A 271 4.63 0.25 27.38
N TYR A 272 4.65 0.37 26.06
CA TYR A 272 3.69 -0.27 25.16
C TYR A 272 4.00 -1.74 24.89
N PHE A 273 5.25 -2.20 25.15
CA PHE A 273 5.66 -3.58 25.02
C PHE A 273 5.21 -4.39 26.25
N LYS A 274 3.95 -4.77 26.24
CA LYS A 274 3.27 -5.53 27.31
C LYS A 274 2.39 -6.63 26.72
N ASP A 275 1.91 -7.56 27.54
CA ASP A 275 1.04 -8.63 27.06
C ASP A 275 -0.17 -8.09 26.30
N GLY A 276 -0.46 -8.68 25.13
CA GLY A 276 -1.53 -8.28 24.25
C GLY A 276 -1.20 -7.11 23.31
N PHE A 277 0.06 -6.65 23.22
CA PHE A 277 0.44 -5.57 22.28
C PHE A 277 0.15 -5.94 20.83
N SER A 278 -0.03 -4.92 20.00
CA SER A 278 -0.30 -5.08 18.56
C SER A 278 0.89 -4.62 17.71
N PHE A 279 1.04 -5.27 16.55
CA PHE A 279 2.25 -5.14 15.76
C PHE A 279 2.02 -5.22 14.25
N GLN A 280 2.81 -4.47 13.49
CA GLN A 280 2.93 -4.61 12.04
C GLN A 280 4.37 -4.40 11.61
N THR A 281 4.82 -5.19 10.63
CA THR A 281 6.06 -4.96 9.89
C THR A 281 5.81 -4.63 8.44
N GLY A 282 6.65 -3.76 7.87
CA GLY A 282 6.79 -3.64 6.42
C GLY A 282 7.53 -4.85 5.82
N VAL A 283 7.39 -5.03 4.51
CA VAL A 283 8.15 -6.02 3.74
C VAL A 283 9.57 -5.51 3.47
N GLY A 284 10.50 -5.86 4.31
CA GLY A 284 11.91 -5.52 4.16
C GLY A 284 12.77 -6.40 5.04
N GLY A 285 13.95 -6.79 4.57
CA GLY A 285 14.82 -7.72 5.29
C GLY A 285 15.03 -7.38 6.77
N PRO A 286 15.45 -6.14 7.13
CA PRO A 286 15.60 -5.73 8.53
C PRO A 286 14.28 -5.67 9.30
N SER A 287 13.19 -5.18 8.67
CA SER A 287 11.88 -5.10 9.31
C SER A 287 11.35 -6.48 9.67
N LEU A 288 11.45 -7.45 8.75
CA LEU A 288 11.05 -8.84 9.00
C LEU A 288 11.94 -9.53 10.02
N ALA A 289 13.25 -9.24 10.01
CA ALA A 289 14.18 -9.82 10.97
C ALA A 289 13.91 -9.35 12.41
N ALA A 290 13.28 -8.19 12.62
CA ALA A 290 12.90 -7.71 13.94
C ALA A 290 11.98 -8.71 14.67
N ASN A 291 11.17 -9.49 13.96
CA ASN A 291 10.31 -10.54 14.55
C ASN A 291 11.12 -11.58 15.34
N LEU A 292 12.32 -11.96 14.84
CA LEU A 292 13.18 -12.95 15.51
C LEU A 292 13.66 -12.46 16.88
N PHE A 293 14.04 -11.17 16.94
CA PHE A 293 14.54 -10.57 18.19
C PHE A 293 13.39 -10.23 19.15
N LEU A 294 12.23 -9.84 18.63
CA LEU A 294 11.04 -9.62 19.45
C LEU A 294 10.57 -10.92 20.14
N GLU A 295 10.62 -12.07 19.44
CA GLU A 295 10.25 -13.36 20.01
C GLU A 295 11.07 -13.61 21.30
N LYS A 296 12.38 -13.33 21.29
CA LYS A 296 13.25 -13.46 22.48
C LYS A 296 12.76 -12.59 23.64
N TYR A 297 12.50 -11.30 23.40
CA TYR A 297 12.01 -10.38 24.46
C TYR A 297 10.61 -10.75 24.96
N MET A 298 9.74 -11.29 24.09
CA MET A 298 8.45 -11.84 24.50
C MET A 298 8.60 -13.03 25.45
N ASP A 299 9.55 -13.93 25.15
CA ASP A 299 9.85 -15.09 25.99
C ASP A 299 10.40 -14.68 27.36
N GLU A 300 11.37 -13.75 27.38
CA GLU A 300 11.97 -13.23 28.61
C GLU A 300 10.94 -12.59 29.56
N ARG A 301 9.89 -11.95 29.00
CA ARG A 301 8.83 -11.28 29.77
C ARG A 301 7.55 -12.12 29.93
N ASN A 302 7.52 -13.30 29.34
CA ASN A 302 6.33 -14.16 29.30
C ASN A 302 5.07 -13.42 28.80
N ILE A 303 5.22 -12.69 27.69
CA ILE A 303 4.16 -11.94 27.01
C ILE A 303 3.99 -12.41 25.57
N LYS A 304 2.84 -12.12 24.96
CA LYS A 304 2.56 -12.42 23.55
C LYS A 304 1.87 -11.22 22.87
N MET A 305 1.96 -11.18 21.55
CA MET A 305 1.17 -10.26 20.75
C MET A 305 -0.32 -10.60 20.83
N GLY A 306 -1.16 -9.60 21.02
CA GLY A 306 -2.60 -9.76 20.91
C GLY A 306 -3.01 -9.98 19.46
N TRP A 307 -2.47 -9.19 18.57
CA TRP A 307 -2.74 -9.30 17.14
C TRP A 307 -1.66 -8.62 16.28
N ALA A 308 -1.54 -9.11 15.04
CA ALA A 308 -0.74 -8.51 13.99
C ALA A 308 -1.60 -8.23 12.77
N ILE A 309 -1.28 -7.16 12.00
CA ILE A 309 -2.06 -6.74 10.85
C ILE A 309 -1.19 -6.39 9.63
N GLY A 310 -1.86 -6.16 8.52
CA GLY A 310 -1.30 -5.57 7.30
C GLY A 310 -1.07 -6.59 6.21
N GLY A 311 0.09 -6.49 5.58
CA GLY A 311 0.57 -7.50 4.65
C GLY A 311 1.28 -8.61 5.41
N ILE A 312 0.84 -9.85 5.23
CA ILE A 312 1.29 -10.99 6.01
C ILE A 312 2.29 -11.84 5.19
N CYS A 313 3.27 -12.41 5.89
CA CYS A 313 4.26 -13.32 5.33
C CYS A 313 4.68 -14.37 6.36
N GLY A 314 5.42 -15.39 5.90
CA GLY A 314 5.84 -16.57 6.66
C GLY A 314 6.31 -16.32 8.08
N PRO A 315 7.21 -15.37 8.37
CA PRO A 315 7.66 -15.09 9.74
C PRO A 315 6.53 -14.78 10.74
N MET A 316 5.50 -14.06 10.32
CA MET A 316 4.34 -13.78 11.18
C MET A 316 3.44 -15.01 11.33
N VAL A 317 3.28 -15.79 10.27
CA VAL A 317 2.57 -17.08 10.31
C VAL A 317 3.23 -18.06 11.30
N GLU A 318 4.55 -18.13 11.32
CA GLU A 318 5.28 -18.97 12.27
C GLU A 318 5.07 -18.52 13.72
N LEU A 319 5.05 -17.21 14.00
CA LEU A 319 4.71 -16.70 15.33
C LEU A 319 3.26 -17.05 15.74
N LEU A 320 2.32 -17.02 14.78
CA LEU A 320 0.94 -17.46 15.04
C LEU A 320 0.89 -18.95 15.39
N LYS A 321 1.54 -19.82 14.62
CA LYS A 321 1.60 -21.27 14.86
C LYS A 321 2.26 -21.61 16.20
N LYS A 322 3.28 -20.85 16.62
CA LYS A 322 3.93 -20.98 17.93
C LYS A 322 3.09 -20.43 19.09
N GLY A 323 1.93 -19.82 18.84
CA GLY A 323 1.10 -19.17 19.86
C GLY A 323 1.69 -17.88 20.43
N LYS A 324 2.68 -17.28 19.76
CA LYS A 324 3.29 -15.99 20.14
C LYS A 324 2.45 -14.80 19.70
N VAL A 325 1.55 -15.00 18.75
CA VAL A 325 0.54 -14.05 18.28
C VAL A 325 -0.82 -14.71 18.41
N SER A 326 -1.80 -14.01 18.99
CA SER A 326 -3.14 -14.58 19.19
C SER A 326 -3.99 -14.55 17.93
N LYS A 327 -3.84 -13.51 17.11
CA LYS A 327 -4.60 -13.27 15.87
C LYS A 327 -3.70 -12.61 14.82
N VAL A 328 -3.90 -13.02 13.58
CA VAL A 328 -3.37 -12.33 12.40
C VAL A 328 -4.56 -11.89 11.55
N ILE A 329 -4.58 -10.63 11.14
CA ILE A 329 -5.68 -10.05 10.37
C ILE A 329 -5.05 -9.37 9.16
N ASP A 330 -5.24 -9.90 7.97
CA ASP A 330 -4.55 -9.44 6.80
C ASP A 330 -5.45 -8.79 5.75
N VAL A 331 -4.84 -7.96 4.94
CA VAL A 331 -5.45 -7.29 3.79
C VAL A 331 -4.84 -7.79 2.49
N GLN A 332 -3.65 -8.40 2.57
CA GLN A 332 -2.91 -8.99 1.45
C GLN A 332 -1.79 -9.89 1.96
N ASP A 333 -1.56 -11.01 1.29
CA ASP A 333 -0.42 -11.89 1.53
C ASP A 333 0.78 -11.51 0.66
N PHE A 334 1.99 -11.66 1.21
CA PHE A 334 3.25 -11.32 0.54
C PHE A 334 4.12 -12.51 0.17
N ASP A 335 3.72 -13.71 0.58
CA ASP A 335 4.35 -14.98 0.19
C ASP A 335 3.33 -16.13 0.27
N LEU A 336 3.76 -17.31 -0.17
CA LEU A 336 2.89 -18.49 -0.18
C LEU A 336 2.58 -19.05 1.22
N ASP A 337 3.40 -18.75 2.22
CA ASP A 337 3.14 -19.17 3.60
C ASP A 337 1.96 -18.36 4.17
N GLY A 338 1.92 -17.05 3.93
CA GLY A 338 0.77 -16.18 4.23
C GLY A 338 -0.48 -16.69 3.51
N VAL A 339 -0.41 -16.80 2.18
CA VAL A 339 -1.51 -17.26 1.32
C VAL A 339 -2.12 -18.60 1.79
N ASN A 340 -1.29 -19.56 2.18
CA ASN A 340 -1.78 -20.85 2.64
C ASN A 340 -2.33 -20.80 4.08
N SER A 341 -1.78 -19.90 4.90
CA SER A 341 -2.14 -19.81 6.32
C SER A 341 -3.57 -19.33 6.54
N ILE A 342 -4.05 -18.37 5.76
CA ILE A 342 -5.39 -17.79 5.94
C ILE A 342 -6.53 -18.82 5.88
N ASN A 343 -6.34 -19.92 5.17
CA ASN A 343 -7.32 -21.00 5.07
C ASN A 343 -7.07 -22.17 6.05
N GLN A 344 -5.86 -22.28 6.59
CA GLN A 344 -5.42 -23.49 7.32
C GLN A 344 -5.10 -23.22 8.78
N THR A 345 -4.71 -21.99 9.14
CA THR A 345 -4.23 -21.66 10.49
C THR A 345 -5.32 -20.96 11.29
N PRO A 346 -5.83 -21.56 12.39
CA PRO A 346 -6.78 -20.90 13.25
C PRO A 346 -6.24 -19.56 13.77
N GLY A 347 -7.06 -18.52 13.71
CA GLY A 347 -6.65 -17.17 14.15
C GLY A 347 -6.10 -16.28 13.04
N HIS A 348 -6.01 -16.74 11.80
CA HIS A 348 -5.71 -15.93 10.62
C HIS A 348 -7.01 -15.54 9.92
N PHE A 349 -7.24 -14.23 9.77
CA PHE A 349 -8.48 -13.66 9.25
C PHE A 349 -8.20 -12.63 8.17
N GLU A 350 -9.15 -12.49 7.26
CA GLU A 350 -9.18 -11.46 6.22
C GLU A 350 -9.87 -10.19 6.72
N MET A 351 -9.44 -9.02 6.23
CA MET A 351 -10.13 -7.74 6.41
C MET A 351 -10.08 -6.89 5.15
N SER A 352 -11.06 -5.99 4.99
CA SER A 352 -11.03 -5.01 3.90
C SER A 352 -9.96 -3.92 4.14
N ALA A 353 -9.47 -3.31 3.05
CA ALA A 353 -8.60 -2.14 3.14
C ALA A 353 -9.24 -0.98 3.91
N SER A 354 -10.56 -0.86 3.84
CA SER A 354 -11.31 0.12 4.62
C SER A 354 -11.28 -0.16 6.12
N GLN A 355 -11.45 -1.42 6.54
CA GLN A 355 -11.28 -1.83 7.95
C GLN A 355 -9.84 -1.66 8.42
N TYR A 356 -8.89 -1.97 7.54
CA TYR A 356 -7.48 -1.84 7.82
C TYR A 356 -7.08 -0.41 8.19
N ALA A 357 -7.35 0.56 7.30
CA ALA A 357 -6.67 1.84 7.38
C ALA A 357 -7.48 3.08 6.99
N ASN A 358 -8.77 2.95 6.61
CA ASN A 358 -9.56 4.12 6.23
C ASN A 358 -9.80 5.04 7.43
N PRO A 359 -9.26 6.28 7.44
CA PRO A 359 -9.38 7.20 8.57
C PRO A 359 -10.81 7.68 8.81
N ALA A 360 -11.70 7.57 7.81
CA ALA A 360 -13.12 7.90 7.96
C ALA A 360 -13.94 6.82 8.70
N ASN A 361 -13.33 5.65 8.96
CA ASN A 361 -13.97 4.61 9.74
C ASN A 361 -13.76 4.81 11.24
N LYS A 362 -14.82 4.59 12.03
CA LYS A 362 -14.80 4.73 13.49
C LYS A 362 -13.86 3.76 14.20
N GLY A 363 -13.35 2.74 13.52
CA GLY A 363 -12.54 1.67 14.10
C GLY A 363 -11.49 1.09 13.16
N ALA A 364 -10.83 1.92 12.34
CA ALA A 364 -9.71 1.43 11.52
C ALA A 364 -8.64 0.78 12.40
N PHE A 365 -8.19 -0.43 12.02
CA PHE A 365 -7.27 -1.23 12.83
C PHE A 365 -5.94 -0.53 13.08
N VAL A 366 -5.39 0.19 12.09
CA VAL A 366 -4.14 0.94 12.25
C VAL A 366 -4.19 1.94 13.39
N ASN A 367 -5.38 2.49 13.73
CA ASN A 367 -5.53 3.45 14.82
C ASN A 367 -5.48 2.80 16.22
N LYS A 368 -5.36 1.48 16.29
CA LYS A 368 -5.17 0.71 17.54
C LYS A 368 -3.78 0.06 17.61
N LEU A 369 -2.94 0.31 16.63
CA LEU A 369 -1.63 -0.31 16.54
C LEU A 369 -0.68 0.25 17.60
N ASP A 370 0.00 -0.63 18.33
CA ASP A 370 1.02 -0.20 19.29
C ASP A 370 2.35 0.10 18.57
N PHE A 371 2.79 -0.80 17.69
CA PHE A 371 4.05 -0.66 16.98
C PHE A 371 3.93 -0.93 15.50
N VAL A 372 4.63 -0.12 14.72
CA VAL A 372 4.92 -0.42 13.32
C VAL A 372 6.40 -0.25 13.01
N VAL A 373 6.96 -1.18 12.23
CA VAL A 373 8.34 -1.14 11.75
C VAL A 373 8.33 -1.07 10.23
N LEU A 374 8.86 0.02 9.69
CA LEU A 374 8.79 0.35 8.28
C LEU A 374 10.19 0.60 7.71
N ALA A 375 10.36 0.41 6.39
CA ALA A 375 11.59 0.75 5.69
C ALA A 375 11.45 2.11 4.99
N ALA A 376 12.59 2.72 4.61
CA ALA A 376 12.63 3.95 3.84
C ALA A 376 13.60 3.84 2.66
N LEU A 377 13.32 4.53 1.56
CA LEU A 377 14.32 4.86 0.55
C LEU A 377 15.19 6.02 1.04
N GLU A 378 14.54 7.05 1.56
CA GLU A 378 15.15 8.23 2.16
C GLU A 378 14.36 8.66 3.39
N ILE A 379 15.05 9.27 4.35
CA ILE A 379 14.46 9.99 5.48
C ILE A 379 15.24 11.28 5.69
N ASP A 380 14.55 12.40 5.91
CA ASP A 380 15.21 13.68 6.13
C ASP A 380 15.31 14.07 7.61
N THR A 381 16.02 15.20 7.87
CA THR A 381 16.22 15.74 9.23
C THR A 381 14.91 16.15 9.92
N GLY A 382 13.83 16.35 9.16
CA GLY A 382 12.47 16.53 9.67
C GLY A 382 11.70 15.23 9.88
N PHE A 383 12.38 14.07 9.78
CA PHE A 383 11.76 12.73 9.83
C PHE A 383 10.74 12.44 8.71
N ASN A 384 10.65 13.28 7.68
CA ASN A 384 9.84 12.94 6.52
C ASN A 384 10.46 11.76 5.75
N VAL A 385 9.61 10.84 5.27
CA VAL A 385 10.07 9.62 4.59
C VAL A 385 9.63 9.61 3.14
N ASN A 386 10.53 9.15 2.26
CA ASN A 386 10.28 8.83 0.86
C ASN A 386 10.34 7.32 0.65
N VAL A 387 9.29 6.76 0.05
CA VAL A 387 9.22 5.37 -0.44
C VAL A 387 8.67 5.27 -1.86
N LEU A 388 8.57 6.39 -2.59
CA LEU A 388 7.95 6.47 -3.91
C LEU A 388 8.94 6.76 -5.04
N THR A 389 9.71 7.83 -4.91
CA THR A 389 10.66 8.26 -5.96
C THR A 389 12.07 7.76 -5.66
N GLY A 390 12.81 7.45 -6.71
CA GLY A 390 14.25 7.30 -6.60
C GLY A 390 14.93 8.64 -6.31
N SER A 391 16.22 8.62 -5.99
CA SER A 391 17.05 9.83 -5.85
C SER A 391 17.18 10.63 -7.15
N ASP A 392 16.81 10.03 -8.27
CA ASP A 392 16.67 10.65 -9.60
C ASP A 392 15.26 11.23 -9.85
N GLY A 393 14.36 11.20 -8.85
CA GLY A 393 12.99 11.71 -8.91
C GLY A 393 12.01 10.89 -9.74
N VAL A 394 12.41 9.75 -10.28
CA VAL A 394 11.54 8.86 -11.06
C VAL A 394 10.67 8.02 -10.12
N LEU A 395 9.39 7.84 -10.48
CA LEU A 395 8.45 6.99 -9.75
C LEU A 395 8.88 5.51 -9.83
N ARG A 396 9.24 4.92 -8.68
CA ARG A 396 9.76 3.54 -8.58
C ARG A 396 9.24 2.76 -7.38
N GLY A 397 8.29 3.32 -6.65
CA GLY A 397 7.86 2.79 -5.37
C GLY A 397 6.37 2.87 -5.11
N ALA A 398 6.01 2.68 -3.86
CA ALA A 398 4.64 2.73 -3.37
C ALA A 398 4.62 3.17 -1.91
N PRO A 399 3.88 4.23 -1.55
CA PRO A 399 3.58 4.49 -0.15
C PRO A 399 2.78 3.34 0.48
N GLY A 400 1.87 2.72 -0.25
CA GLY A 400 1.10 1.60 0.28
C GLY A 400 0.41 1.95 1.60
N GLY A 401 0.54 1.07 2.60
CA GLY A 401 0.06 1.31 3.97
C GLY A 401 1.05 2.03 4.89
N HIS A 402 2.21 2.45 4.37
CA HIS A 402 3.27 3.09 5.16
C HIS A 402 2.78 4.34 5.93
N PRO A 403 2.19 5.38 5.28
CA PRO A 403 1.71 6.57 5.99
C PRO A 403 0.50 6.27 6.88
N ASP A 404 -0.32 5.28 6.54
CA ASP A 404 -1.49 4.90 7.35
C ASP A 404 -1.08 4.33 8.71
N THR A 405 -0.13 3.39 8.70
CA THR A 405 0.35 2.72 9.90
C THR A 405 1.26 3.62 10.73
N ALA A 406 2.06 4.47 10.07
CA ALA A 406 2.86 5.48 10.75
C ALA A 406 1.96 6.45 11.54
N ALA A 407 0.91 6.98 10.90
CA ALA A 407 -0.01 7.91 11.54
C ALA A 407 -0.88 7.25 12.63
N GLY A 408 -1.24 5.98 12.45
CA GLY A 408 -2.17 5.27 13.35
C GLY A 408 -1.51 4.60 14.54
N SER A 409 -0.20 4.26 14.49
CA SER A 409 0.48 3.55 15.56
C SER A 409 0.91 4.47 16.72
N LYS A 410 1.10 3.88 17.90
CA LYS A 410 1.66 4.60 19.06
C LYS A 410 3.16 4.85 18.89
N VAL A 411 3.86 3.91 18.22
CA VAL A 411 5.29 4.02 17.93
C VAL A 411 5.56 3.55 16.51
N CYS A 412 6.01 4.48 15.68
CA CYS A 412 6.48 4.22 14.32
C CYS A 412 8.00 4.22 14.29
N ILE A 413 8.58 3.09 13.87
CA ILE A 413 10.03 2.93 13.74
C ILE A 413 10.39 2.76 12.27
N ILE A 414 11.24 3.64 11.78
CA ILE A 414 11.87 3.49 10.46
C ILE A 414 13.18 2.74 10.65
N VAL A 415 13.38 1.67 9.87
CA VAL A 415 14.65 0.95 9.81
C VAL A 415 15.21 0.96 8.40
N THR A 416 16.40 1.54 8.25
CA THR A 416 17.08 1.62 6.94
C THR A 416 18.58 1.72 7.15
N PRO A 417 19.43 1.15 6.27
CA PRO A 417 20.86 1.38 6.34
C PRO A 417 21.15 2.88 6.10
N LEU A 418 22.21 3.39 6.70
CA LEU A 418 22.60 4.79 6.57
C LEU A 418 22.89 5.19 5.11
N THR A 419 23.40 4.23 4.33
CA THR A 419 23.68 4.41 2.90
C THR A 419 23.30 3.17 2.11
N ARG A 420 22.88 3.36 0.84
CA ARG A 420 22.64 2.30 -0.14
C ARG A 420 23.54 2.51 -1.36
N GLY A 421 24.55 1.68 -1.48
CA GLY A 421 25.60 1.92 -2.47
C GLY A 421 26.26 3.27 -2.25
N ARG A 422 26.14 4.16 -3.23
CA ARG A 422 26.67 5.54 -3.17
C ARG A 422 25.61 6.59 -2.81
N MET A 423 24.46 6.19 -2.33
CA MET A 423 23.38 7.12 -1.96
C MET A 423 23.24 7.22 -0.44
N ALA A 424 23.13 8.43 0.07
CA ALA A 424 22.72 8.70 1.44
C ALA A 424 21.23 8.36 1.59
N THR A 425 20.84 7.57 2.60
CA THR A 425 19.43 7.33 2.92
C THR A 425 18.93 8.30 3.98
N VAL A 426 19.83 8.86 4.80
CA VAL A 426 19.52 9.97 5.69
C VAL A 426 20.05 11.25 5.05
N CYS A 427 19.15 12.18 4.73
CA CYS A 427 19.44 13.37 3.94
C CYS A 427 18.90 14.66 4.59
N GLU A 428 19.24 15.80 4.02
CA GLU A 428 18.73 17.10 4.49
C GLU A 428 17.24 17.25 4.19
N LYS A 429 16.82 16.82 2.96
CA LYS A 429 15.45 16.88 2.49
C LYS A 429 15.20 15.73 1.54
N VAL A 430 14.15 14.95 1.77
CA VAL A 430 13.73 13.86 0.85
C VAL A 430 13.24 14.42 -0.49
N VAL A 431 13.41 13.65 -1.56
CA VAL A 431 12.91 14.03 -2.89
C VAL A 431 11.39 14.21 -2.86
N THR A 432 10.68 13.25 -2.28
CA THR A 432 9.21 13.28 -2.18
C THR A 432 8.79 12.88 -0.77
N VAL A 433 7.85 13.62 -0.17
CA VAL A 433 7.29 13.23 1.12
C VAL A 433 6.13 12.27 0.90
N THR A 434 6.32 11.01 1.30
CA THR A 434 5.27 9.98 1.28
C THR A 434 4.68 9.72 2.66
N THR A 435 5.49 9.92 3.72
CA THR A 435 5.05 9.85 5.11
C THR A 435 5.58 11.07 5.84
N PRO A 436 4.70 11.91 6.40
CA PRO A 436 5.09 13.10 7.13
C PRO A 436 5.90 12.78 8.40
N GLY A 437 6.83 13.64 8.74
CA GLY A 437 7.71 13.46 9.89
C GLY A 437 7.01 13.49 11.24
N ASP A 438 5.85 14.15 11.35
CA ASP A 438 5.02 14.13 12.55
C ASP A 438 4.34 12.76 12.82
N CYS A 439 4.47 11.82 11.89
CA CYS A 439 4.02 10.43 12.01
C CYS A 439 5.16 9.44 12.30
N VAL A 440 6.42 9.89 12.34
CA VAL A 440 7.60 9.03 12.49
C VAL A 440 8.30 9.32 13.81
N ASP A 441 8.49 8.31 14.64
CA ASP A 441 8.97 8.49 16.01
C ASP A 441 10.46 8.16 16.18
N VAL A 442 10.93 7.07 15.54
CA VAL A 442 12.31 6.59 15.70
C VAL A 442 12.89 6.16 14.36
N LEU A 443 14.15 6.52 14.14
CA LEU A 443 14.97 6.00 13.04
C LEU A 443 16.04 5.07 13.61
N VAL A 444 16.15 3.87 13.06
CA VAL A 444 17.22 2.90 13.36
C VAL A 444 18.05 2.67 12.10
N THR A 445 19.35 2.92 12.20
CA THR A 445 20.32 2.67 11.15
C THR A 445 21.45 1.75 11.63
N ASP A 446 22.31 1.33 10.73
CA ASP A 446 23.54 0.60 11.04
C ASP A 446 24.63 1.48 11.71
N TYR A 447 24.42 2.79 11.82
CA TYR A 447 25.33 3.74 12.49
C TYR A 447 24.75 4.36 13.74
N GLY A 448 23.50 4.11 14.09
CA GLY A 448 22.88 4.63 15.30
C GLY A 448 21.37 4.76 15.21
N ILE A 449 20.82 5.23 16.33
CA ILE A 449 19.39 5.45 16.52
C ILE A 449 19.16 6.95 16.66
N ALA A 450 18.13 7.49 16.02
CA ALA A 450 17.64 8.83 16.26
C ALA A 450 16.17 8.79 16.68
N VAL A 451 15.80 9.60 17.67
CA VAL A 451 14.42 9.75 18.13
C VAL A 451 13.91 11.12 17.70
N ASN A 452 12.70 11.15 17.17
CA ASN A 452 12.07 12.41 16.78
C ASN A 452 11.92 13.31 18.02
N PRO A 453 12.38 14.57 17.97
CA PRO A 453 12.24 15.52 19.09
C PRO A 453 10.79 15.75 19.55
N LEU A 454 9.81 15.44 18.71
CA LEU A 454 8.38 15.47 19.08
C LEU A 454 7.98 14.36 20.06
N ARG A 455 8.90 13.40 20.38
CA ARG A 455 8.66 12.25 21.25
C ARG A 455 9.60 12.22 22.46
N PRO A 456 9.54 13.23 23.35
CA PRO A 456 10.37 13.24 24.56
C PRO A 456 10.13 12.03 25.48
N ASP A 457 8.93 11.45 25.44
CA ASP A 457 8.59 10.21 26.15
C ASP A 457 9.45 9.02 25.70
N LEU A 458 9.71 8.89 24.40
CA LEU A 458 10.57 7.83 23.86
C LEU A 458 12.05 8.09 24.13
N ILE A 459 12.48 9.35 24.08
CA ILE A 459 13.85 9.73 24.49
C ILE A 459 14.10 9.26 25.93
N GLU A 460 13.20 9.58 26.86
CA GLU A 460 13.30 9.14 28.26
C GLU A 460 13.30 7.60 28.40
N CYS A 461 12.53 6.87 27.58
CA CYS A 461 12.53 5.42 27.58
C CYS A 461 13.89 4.83 27.17
N LEU A 462 14.52 5.38 26.11
CA LEU A 462 15.82 4.93 25.63
C LEU A 462 16.92 5.24 26.66
N ASP A 463 16.91 6.45 27.24
CA ASP A 463 17.86 6.87 28.30
C ASP A 463 17.79 5.93 29.50
N LYS A 464 16.59 5.63 30.00
CA LYS A 464 16.39 4.69 31.13
C LYS A 464 16.85 3.28 30.80
N ALA A 465 16.72 2.86 29.54
CA ALA A 465 17.17 1.55 29.08
C ALA A 465 18.68 1.51 28.74
N GLY A 466 19.38 2.64 28.80
CA GLY A 466 20.78 2.75 28.42
C GLY A 466 21.03 2.52 26.93
N ILE A 467 20.04 2.81 26.06
CA ILE A 467 20.15 2.66 24.61
C ILE A 467 20.70 3.97 24.02
N PRO A 468 21.91 3.95 23.43
CA PRO A 468 22.51 5.15 22.86
C PRO A 468 21.69 5.67 21.66
N HIS A 469 21.46 6.97 21.62
CA HIS A 469 20.83 7.63 20.48
C HIS A 469 21.51 8.98 20.19
N VAL A 470 21.32 9.49 18.99
CA VAL A 470 21.94 10.73 18.51
C VAL A 470 20.92 11.60 17.76
N PRO A 471 21.12 12.91 17.65
CA PRO A 471 20.35 13.74 16.74
C PRO A 471 20.46 13.22 15.28
N ILE A 472 19.36 13.29 14.53
CA ILE A 472 19.29 12.78 13.16
C ILE A 472 20.30 13.49 12.23
N GLU A 473 20.61 14.75 12.50
CA GLU A 473 21.61 15.55 11.79
C GLU A 473 22.99 14.90 11.82
N ARG A 474 23.37 14.26 12.92
CA ARG A 474 24.63 13.52 13.00
C ARG A 474 24.65 12.30 12.08
N LEU A 475 23.51 11.63 11.93
CA LEU A 475 23.39 10.51 10.98
C LEU A 475 23.47 11.01 9.54
N LYS A 476 22.83 12.14 9.22
CA LYS A 476 22.94 12.80 7.91
C LYS A 476 24.39 13.19 7.61
N ASP A 477 25.05 13.89 8.53
CA ASP A 477 26.44 14.32 8.34
C ASP A 477 27.37 13.13 8.14
N LYS A 478 27.12 12.04 8.88
CA LYS A 478 27.86 10.78 8.70
C LYS A 478 27.61 10.17 7.33
N ALA A 479 26.36 10.14 6.87
CA ALA A 479 26.01 9.63 5.53
C ALA A 479 26.74 10.44 4.45
N TYR A 480 26.68 11.77 4.52
CA TYR A 480 27.35 12.65 3.55
C TYR A 480 28.86 12.52 3.59
N SER A 481 29.46 12.27 4.76
CA SER A 481 30.91 12.01 4.87
C SER A 481 31.35 10.72 4.18
N LEU A 482 30.42 9.74 4.01
CA LEU A 482 30.70 8.44 3.39
C LEU A 482 30.48 8.43 1.87
N VAL A 483 29.44 9.11 1.40
CA VAL A 483 29.00 8.99 0.00
C VAL A 483 28.90 10.32 -0.74
N GLY A 484 29.16 11.44 -0.09
CA GLY A 484 28.99 12.79 -0.63
C GLY A 484 27.57 13.34 -0.40
N THR A 485 27.43 14.65 -0.63
CA THR A 485 26.12 15.32 -0.62
C THR A 485 25.40 14.99 -1.93
N PRO A 486 24.12 14.63 -1.89
CA PRO A 486 23.31 14.44 -3.10
C PRO A 486 23.25 15.72 -3.93
N ASP A 487 23.25 15.59 -5.24
CA ASP A 487 23.03 16.71 -6.15
C ASP A 487 21.55 17.16 -6.10
N ASP A 488 21.32 18.45 -6.28
CA ASP A 488 19.98 19.00 -6.40
C ASP A 488 19.36 18.60 -7.74
N LEU A 489 18.11 18.13 -7.69
CA LEU A 489 17.35 17.81 -8.89
C LEU A 489 16.75 19.08 -9.50
N GLU A 490 16.89 19.23 -10.81
CA GLU A 490 16.22 20.28 -11.55
C GLU A 490 14.86 19.82 -12.08
N TRP A 491 13.83 20.60 -11.81
CA TRP A 491 12.45 20.26 -12.14
C TRP A 491 11.88 21.17 -13.23
N GLU A 492 11.00 20.61 -14.06
CA GLU A 492 10.07 21.39 -14.88
C GLU A 492 8.83 21.75 -14.07
N ASP A 493 8.04 22.72 -14.54
CA ASP A 493 6.79 23.13 -13.86
C ASP A 493 5.69 22.06 -13.94
N LYS A 494 5.79 21.12 -14.90
CA LYS A 494 4.79 20.08 -15.11
C LYS A 494 4.71 19.14 -13.92
N VAL A 495 3.55 19.11 -13.24
CA VAL A 495 3.23 18.10 -12.23
C VAL A 495 2.89 16.79 -12.93
N VAL A 496 3.54 15.70 -12.56
CA VAL A 496 3.33 14.34 -13.09
C VAL A 496 2.61 13.42 -12.13
N ALA A 497 2.72 13.68 -10.83
CA ALA A 497 1.92 12.98 -9.82
C ALA A 497 1.58 13.90 -8.65
N VAL A 498 0.44 13.65 -8.01
CA VAL A 498 -0.03 14.30 -6.78
C VAL A 498 -0.13 13.25 -5.69
N LEU A 499 0.44 13.52 -4.53
CA LEU A 499 0.36 12.65 -3.36
C LEU A 499 -0.69 13.19 -2.39
N GLU A 500 -1.68 12.38 -2.09
CA GLU A 500 -2.65 12.67 -1.03
C GLU A 500 -2.25 11.98 0.26
N ALA A 501 -2.34 12.71 1.38
CA ALA A 501 -2.30 12.14 2.71
C ALA A 501 -3.52 11.21 2.92
N ARG A 502 -3.48 10.36 3.96
CA ARG A 502 -4.56 9.41 4.25
C ARG A 502 -5.93 10.07 4.44
N ASP A 503 -5.94 11.32 4.90
CA ASP A 503 -7.15 12.13 5.17
C ASP A 503 -7.70 12.85 3.92
N GLY A 504 -7.00 12.78 2.78
CA GLY A 504 -7.38 13.39 1.51
C GLY A 504 -6.78 14.78 1.26
N THR A 505 -6.01 15.33 2.19
CA THR A 505 -5.26 16.57 1.97
C THR A 505 -4.06 16.33 1.04
N ILE A 506 -3.62 17.35 0.30
CA ILE A 506 -2.48 17.22 -0.61
C ILE A 506 -1.17 17.34 0.16
N LEU A 507 -0.41 16.23 0.17
CA LEU A 507 0.83 16.09 0.90
C LEU A 507 2.04 16.58 0.10
N ASP A 508 2.16 16.16 -1.16
CA ASP A 508 3.30 16.56 -2.01
C ASP A 508 2.93 16.44 -3.50
N VAL A 509 3.80 16.92 -4.36
CA VAL A 509 3.71 16.77 -5.81
C VAL A 509 5.04 16.29 -6.38
N VAL A 510 4.97 15.38 -7.35
CA VAL A 510 6.13 15.01 -8.17
C VAL A 510 6.06 15.81 -9.47
N ARG A 511 7.15 16.51 -9.76
CA ARG A 511 7.30 17.26 -11.00
C ARG A 511 8.13 16.47 -12.01
N LYS A 512 8.00 16.79 -13.26
CA LYS A 512 8.85 16.24 -14.31
C LYS A 512 10.28 16.72 -14.12
N ILE A 513 11.25 15.80 -14.21
CA ILE A 513 12.67 16.13 -14.13
C ILE A 513 13.14 16.70 -15.46
N LYS A 514 13.95 17.76 -15.39
CA LYS A 514 14.68 18.24 -16.55
C LYS A 514 15.74 17.18 -16.94
N PRO A 515 15.93 16.91 -18.25
CA PRO A 515 17.05 16.08 -18.67
C PRO A 515 18.36 16.66 -18.16
N LEU A 516 19.21 15.81 -17.58
CA LEU A 516 20.57 16.24 -17.23
C LEU A 516 21.25 16.77 -18.51
N SER A 517 21.65 18.02 -18.49
CA SER A 517 22.54 18.56 -19.52
C SER A 517 23.91 17.87 -19.37
N LEU A 518 24.20 16.94 -20.27
CA LEU A 518 25.54 16.33 -20.39
C LEU A 518 26.55 17.36 -20.85
#